data_5bf3676150f9f24473be04027168ae9a
#
_entry.id   5bf3676150f9f24473be04027168ae9a
#
_cell.length_a   1.000
_cell.length_b   1.000
_cell.length_c   1.000
_cell.angle_alpha   90.00
_cell.angle_beta   90.00
_cell.angle_gamma   90.00
#
_symmetry.space_group_name_H-M   'P 1'
#
loop_
_entity.id
_entity.type
_entity.pdbx_description
1 polymer ?
#
loop_
_entity_poly.entity_id
_entity_poly.type
_entity_poly.pdbx_seq_one_letter_code
_entity_poly.pdbx_strand_id
1 'polypeptide(L)'
;MMHADKYKPGYFPAPRCEMRWAKKDHIEKPPIWCSVDLRDGNQSLIVPMSLEEKLDFFRFLVKLGFKEIEVGFPAASETEYEFLRALIEQHLIPDDVTVQVLTQCRDHIIRRTFDALKGAPSAVVHFYNSTSVAQREQVFKKSKEEIRKIATDGAALVKQLAAEYEGNFRFEYSPESFTGTEPEYALEVCNAVLDILEPTAEKPVIINLPVTVAMSMSHVYANQIEYMSDNLKYREHVILSLHPHNDRGCGVADTELGLLAGADRVEGTLFGNGERTGNVDIVTVAMNMYSHGVDPGLDFSDMPAIVAEYEKVTRMHVYERAPYAGALVFAAFSGSHQDAIAKGMKWREEKNLYEWTVPYLPIDPHDVGREYETDVIRINSQSGKGNGRLDAVSNAIKKGSGRDFSVLTYKEHALETGSTSHAVAYVGLTWADGETTWGAGQHTDIMVASVKALASAINNHEWRRQSELF
;
A
#
# COMPACT_ATOMS: atom_id res chain seq x y z
N MET A 1 21.66 -21.56 -5.50
CA MET A 1 20.35 -21.90 -6.11
C MET A 1 20.62 -22.92 -7.20
N MET A 2 20.32 -24.20 -6.92
CA MET A 2 20.81 -25.30 -7.75
C MET A 2 19.80 -25.84 -8.77
N HIS A 3 18.61 -25.24 -8.89
CA HIS A 3 17.54 -25.78 -9.76
C HIS A 3 16.81 -24.69 -10.53
N ALA A 4 17.54 -23.73 -11.09
CA ALA A 4 16.96 -22.67 -11.93
C ALA A 4 16.41 -23.21 -13.27
N ASP A 5 16.91 -24.36 -13.71
CA ASP A 5 16.53 -25.07 -14.93
C ASP A 5 15.07 -25.54 -14.95
N LYS A 6 14.44 -25.68 -13.78
CA LYS A 6 13.01 -26.00 -13.67
C LYS A 6 12.09 -24.81 -13.99
N TYR A 7 12.62 -23.58 -14.00
CA TYR A 7 11.87 -22.37 -14.31
C TYR A 7 12.11 -21.95 -15.75
N LYS A 8 11.05 -21.66 -16.47
CA LYS A 8 11.11 -21.19 -17.86
C LYS A 8 10.51 -19.81 -17.94
N PRO A 9 10.95 -18.95 -18.88
CA PRO A 9 10.21 -17.74 -19.23
C PRO A 9 8.82 -18.16 -19.70
N GLY A 10 7.82 -18.00 -18.83
CA GLY A 10 6.45 -18.50 -19.06
C GLY A 10 5.43 -17.39 -19.28
N TYR A 11 5.87 -16.21 -19.64
CA TYR A 11 5.01 -15.06 -19.88
C TYR A 11 4.74 -14.86 -21.36
N PHE A 12 3.64 -14.20 -21.67
CA PHE A 12 3.15 -13.96 -23.00
C PHE A 12 3.43 -12.52 -23.42
N PRO A 13 4.45 -12.25 -24.24
CA PRO A 13 4.69 -10.91 -24.75
C PRO A 13 3.55 -10.48 -25.68
N ALA A 14 3.23 -9.19 -25.68
CA ALA A 14 2.25 -8.64 -26.59
C ALA A 14 2.67 -8.86 -28.06
N PRO A 15 1.76 -9.30 -28.96
CA PRO A 15 2.12 -9.66 -30.33
C PRO A 15 2.51 -8.45 -31.18
N ARG A 16 2.00 -7.27 -30.84
CA ARG A 16 2.37 -5.97 -31.46
C ARG A 16 2.34 -4.90 -30.39
N CYS A 17 3.41 -4.13 -30.31
CA CYS A 17 3.51 -3.01 -29.40
C CYS A 17 4.46 -1.97 -29.97
N GLU A 18 4.05 -0.71 -29.99
CA GLU A 18 4.87 0.42 -30.47
C GLU A 18 5.72 1.02 -29.34
N MET A 19 5.51 0.57 -28.11
CA MET A 19 6.19 1.05 -26.90
C MET A 19 6.11 2.57 -26.77
N ARG A 20 4.94 3.15 -27.04
CA ARG A 20 4.71 4.61 -26.92
C ARG A 20 4.89 5.09 -25.50
N TRP A 21 4.58 4.24 -24.53
CA TRP A 21 4.80 4.50 -23.11
C TRP A 21 6.26 4.85 -22.80
N ALA A 22 7.23 4.24 -23.51
CA ALA A 22 8.65 4.47 -23.28
C ALA A 22 9.15 5.85 -23.78
N LYS A 23 8.30 6.61 -24.46
CA LYS A 23 8.59 7.99 -24.91
C LYS A 23 8.07 9.05 -23.96
N LYS A 24 7.28 8.66 -22.96
CA LYS A 24 6.75 9.54 -21.91
C LYS A 24 7.73 9.57 -20.75
N ASP A 25 7.90 10.71 -20.13
CA ASP A 25 8.85 10.93 -19.04
C ASP A 25 8.19 10.91 -17.66
N HIS A 26 6.87 11.12 -17.56
CA HIS A 26 6.11 11.07 -16.31
C HIS A 26 4.62 10.81 -16.57
N ILE A 27 3.88 10.56 -15.51
CA ILE A 27 2.41 10.45 -15.50
C ILE A 27 1.86 11.87 -15.36
N GLU A 28 1.08 12.33 -16.34
CA GLU A 28 0.62 13.72 -16.44
C GLU A 28 -0.62 14.03 -15.58
N LYS A 29 -1.39 13.02 -15.21
CA LYS A 29 -2.64 13.16 -14.43
C LYS A 29 -2.87 11.96 -13.52
N PRO A 30 -3.53 12.13 -12.37
CA PRO A 30 -3.87 11.00 -11.51
C PRO A 30 -4.82 10.03 -12.21
N PRO A 31 -4.69 8.73 -11.92
CA PRO A 31 -5.68 7.73 -12.32
C PRO A 31 -6.92 7.82 -11.42
N ILE A 32 -7.95 7.07 -11.77
CA ILE A 32 -9.02 6.74 -10.83
C ILE A 32 -8.44 5.75 -9.82
N TRP A 33 -8.41 6.12 -8.54
CA TRP A 33 -7.93 5.25 -7.47
C TRP A 33 -9.06 4.40 -6.90
N CYS A 34 -8.85 3.10 -6.84
CA CYS A 34 -9.71 2.18 -6.10
C CYS A 34 -8.92 1.51 -4.97
N SER A 35 -9.32 1.76 -3.72
CA SER A 35 -8.78 0.99 -2.60
C SER A 35 -9.38 -0.40 -2.58
N VAL A 36 -8.54 -1.42 -2.51
CA VAL A 36 -8.94 -2.80 -2.25
C VAL A 36 -8.53 -3.29 -0.87
N ASP A 37 -8.20 -2.36 0.04
CA ASP A 37 -7.80 -2.67 1.43
C ASP A 37 -8.84 -3.50 2.18
N LEU A 38 -10.14 -3.18 2.01
CA LEU A 38 -11.24 -3.83 2.70
C LEU A 38 -11.65 -5.20 2.10
N ARG A 39 -11.17 -5.52 0.90
CA ARG A 39 -11.38 -6.84 0.29
C ARG A 39 -10.07 -7.62 0.22
N ASP A 40 -9.19 -7.34 -0.72
CA ASP A 40 -7.95 -8.09 -0.98
C ASP A 40 -6.94 -7.92 0.15
N GLY A 41 -6.81 -6.70 0.67
CA GLY A 41 -6.01 -6.42 1.85
C GLY A 41 -6.53 -7.17 3.08
N ASN A 42 -7.84 -7.07 3.37
CA ASN A 42 -8.44 -7.71 4.55
C ASN A 42 -8.41 -9.24 4.49
N GLN A 43 -8.66 -9.85 3.32
CA GLN A 43 -8.65 -11.31 3.21
C GLN A 43 -7.28 -11.94 3.48
N SER A 44 -6.20 -11.18 3.32
CA SER A 44 -4.82 -11.64 3.54
C SER A 44 -4.32 -11.42 4.97
N LEU A 45 -5.10 -10.76 5.83
CA LEU A 45 -4.72 -10.53 7.23
C LEU A 45 -4.81 -11.82 8.05
N ILE A 46 -3.83 -12.04 8.94
CA ILE A 46 -3.84 -13.15 9.90
C ILE A 46 -5.09 -13.07 10.81
N VAL A 47 -5.46 -11.84 11.21
CA VAL A 47 -6.70 -11.54 11.92
C VAL A 47 -7.48 -10.56 11.06
N PRO A 48 -8.48 -11.02 10.30
CA PRO A 48 -9.32 -10.13 9.50
C PRO A 48 -10.03 -9.09 10.37
N MET A 49 -10.33 -7.95 9.77
CA MET A 49 -11.03 -6.85 10.45
C MET A 49 -12.43 -7.29 10.90
N SER A 50 -12.83 -6.89 12.10
CA SER A 50 -14.22 -6.96 12.55
C SER A 50 -15.11 -5.99 11.75
N LEU A 51 -16.43 -6.14 11.89
CA LEU A 51 -17.39 -5.23 11.26
C LEU A 51 -17.13 -3.76 11.63
N GLU A 52 -16.88 -3.48 12.91
CA GLU A 52 -16.61 -2.12 13.40
C GLU A 52 -15.30 -1.57 12.82
N GLU A 53 -14.24 -2.37 12.81
CA GLU A 53 -12.94 -1.98 12.22
C GLU A 53 -13.08 -1.71 10.72
N LYS A 54 -13.87 -2.50 9.98
CA LYS A 54 -14.16 -2.24 8.56
C LYS A 54 -14.91 -0.93 8.35
N LEU A 55 -15.90 -0.63 9.18
CA LEU A 55 -16.67 0.62 9.11
C LEU A 55 -15.78 1.84 9.38
N ASP A 56 -14.92 1.76 10.38
CA ASP A 56 -13.98 2.85 10.71
C ASP A 56 -12.92 3.02 9.61
N PHE A 57 -12.40 1.92 9.09
CA PHE A 57 -11.42 1.99 8.02
C PHE A 57 -12.02 2.46 6.68
N PHE A 58 -13.29 2.14 6.39
CA PHE A 58 -14.02 2.71 5.26
C PHE A 58 -14.09 4.24 5.37
N ARG A 59 -14.49 4.78 6.52
CA ARG A 59 -14.53 6.24 6.77
C ARG A 59 -13.14 6.86 6.62
N PHE A 60 -12.12 6.16 7.07
CA PHE A 60 -10.73 6.60 6.94
C PHE A 60 -10.31 6.69 5.47
N LEU A 61 -10.58 5.67 4.65
CA LEU A 61 -10.29 5.68 3.20
C LEU A 61 -11.03 6.83 2.48
N VAL A 62 -12.30 7.06 2.82
CA VAL A 62 -13.07 8.20 2.31
C VAL A 62 -12.41 9.53 2.67
N LYS A 63 -11.94 9.68 3.91
CA LYS A 63 -11.22 10.89 4.38
C LYS A 63 -9.91 11.11 3.60
N LEU A 64 -9.20 10.05 3.23
CA LEU A 64 -8.00 10.15 2.39
C LEU A 64 -8.28 10.56 0.94
N GLY A 65 -9.54 10.60 0.51
CA GLY A 65 -9.94 11.05 -0.82
C GLY A 65 -10.31 9.94 -1.80
N PHE A 66 -10.30 8.67 -1.41
CA PHE A 66 -10.74 7.58 -2.28
C PHE A 66 -12.20 7.75 -2.70
N LYS A 67 -12.46 7.66 -4.01
CA LYS A 67 -13.80 7.76 -4.60
C LYS A 67 -14.35 6.41 -5.07
N GLU A 68 -13.48 5.41 -5.20
CA GLU A 68 -13.87 4.02 -5.41
C GLU A 68 -13.21 3.14 -4.35
N ILE A 69 -13.99 2.27 -3.69
CA ILE A 69 -13.53 1.41 -2.61
C ILE A 69 -14.15 0.02 -2.78
N GLU A 70 -13.33 -1.01 -2.97
CA GLU A 70 -13.79 -2.39 -2.99
C GLU A 70 -13.99 -2.89 -1.55
N VAL A 71 -15.25 -2.97 -1.15
CA VAL A 71 -15.62 -3.19 0.25
C VAL A 71 -15.66 -4.67 0.66
N GLY A 72 -15.71 -5.59 -0.32
CA GLY A 72 -15.67 -7.01 0.03
C GLY A 72 -16.21 -7.93 -1.07
N PHE A 73 -16.36 -9.19 -0.68
CA PHE A 73 -16.99 -10.26 -1.45
C PHE A 73 -18.23 -10.76 -0.70
N PRO A 74 -19.38 -10.09 -0.84
CA PRO A 74 -20.55 -10.32 0.02
C PRO A 74 -21.14 -11.74 -0.08
N ALA A 75 -20.84 -12.46 -1.14
CA ALA A 75 -21.26 -13.86 -1.27
C ALA A 75 -20.30 -14.87 -0.62
N ALA A 76 -19.11 -14.44 -0.15
CA ALA A 76 -18.10 -15.33 0.40
C ALA A 76 -18.30 -15.63 1.89
N SER A 77 -18.82 -14.66 2.68
CA SER A 77 -19.07 -14.84 4.11
C SER A 77 -20.18 -13.93 4.62
N GLU A 78 -20.72 -14.26 5.78
CA GLU A 78 -21.75 -13.44 6.43
C GLU A 78 -21.20 -12.07 6.85
N THR A 79 -19.98 -11.99 7.38
CA THR A 79 -19.34 -10.73 7.76
C THR A 79 -19.22 -9.76 6.58
N GLU A 80 -18.84 -10.27 5.39
CA GLU A 80 -18.75 -9.47 4.18
C GLU A 80 -20.13 -8.98 3.73
N TYR A 81 -21.14 -9.82 3.87
CA TYR A 81 -22.53 -9.48 3.60
C TYR A 81 -23.04 -8.40 4.55
N GLU A 82 -22.89 -8.61 5.87
CA GLU A 82 -23.32 -7.68 6.93
C GLU A 82 -22.63 -6.31 6.81
N PHE A 83 -21.35 -6.30 6.45
CA PHE A 83 -20.61 -5.06 6.26
C PHE A 83 -21.19 -4.21 5.13
N LEU A 84 -21.43 -4.80 3.95
CA LEU A 84 -22.07 -4.09 2.83
C LEU A 84 -23.48 -3.62 3.21
N ARG A 85 -24.27 -4.47 3.88
CA ARG A 85 -25.60 -4.09 4.36
C ARG A 85 -25.56 -2.93 5.34
N ALA A 86 -24.59 -2.92 6.28
CA ALA A 86 -24.42 -1.82 7.21
C ALA A 86 -24.09 -0.51 6.50
N LEU A 87 -23.22 -0.53 5.48
CA LEU A 87 -22.89 0.66 4.67
C LEU A 87 -24.15 1.25 3.99
N ILE A 88 -24.99 0.37 3.43
CA ILE A 88 -26.21 0.78 2.71
C ILE A 88 -27.31 1.23 3.66
N GLU A 89 -27.64 0.43 4.66
CA GLU A 89 -28.80 0.65 5.56
C GLU A 89 -28.59 1.83 6.52
N GLN A 90 -27.34 2.08 6.91
CA GLN A 90 -26.97 3.23 7.75
C GLN A 90 -26.59 4.48 6.95
N HIS A 91 -26.73 4.44 5.61
CA HIS A 91 -26.38 5.56 4.71
C HIS A 91 -24.98 6.11 4.92
N LEU A 92 -23.98 5.20 5.02
CA LEU A 92 -22.59 5.57 5.31
C LEU A 92 -21.77 5.85 4.05
N ILE A 93 -22.30 5.57 2.87
CA ILE A 93 -21.64 5.80 1.58
C ILE A 93 -21.90 7.26 1.17
N PRO A 94 -20.87 8.12 1.08
CA PRO A 94 -21.05 9.49 0.58
C PRO A 94 -21.51 9.51 -0.89
N ASP A 95 -22.20 10.57 -1.30
CA ASP A 95 -22.76 10.72 -2.65
C ASP A 95 -21.69 10.70 -3.76
N ASP A 96 -20.46 11.08 -3.44
CA ASP A 96 -19.32 11.14 -4.35
C ASP A 96 -18.40 9.90 -4.26
N VAL A 97 -18.79 8.89 -3.49
CA VAL A 97 -18.06 7.61 -3.34
C VAL A 97 -18.86 6.46 -3.93
N THR A 98 -18.22 5.62 -4.70
CA THR A 98 -18.81 4.39 -5.24
C THR A 98 -18.17 3.17 -4.57
N VAL A 99 -19.00 2.32 -3.99
CA VAL A 99 -18.53 1.02 -3.47
C VAL A 99 -18.42 0.01 -4.60
N GLN A 100 -17.41 -0.84 -4.52
CA GLN A 100 -17.19 -1.96 -5.42
C GLN A 100 -17.36 -3.26 -4.65
N VAL A 101 -17.93 -4.28 -5.26
CA VAL A 101 -18.07 -5.62 -4.68
C VAL A 101 -17.64 -6.70 -5.66
N LEU A 102 -16.86 -7.65 -5.14
CA LEU A 102 -16.35 -8.77 -5.92
C LEU A 102 -17.39 -9.89 -6.03
N THR A 103 -17.46 -10.53 -7.19
CA THR A 103 -18.26 -11.75 -7.41
C THR A 103 -17.60 -12.66 -8.45
N GLN A 104 -17.72 -13.97 -8.28
CA GLN A 104 -17.30 -14.92 -9.31
C GLN A 104 -18.38 -15.08 -10.39
N CYS A 105 -17.95 -15.42 -11.62
CA CYS A 105 -18.88 -15.76 -12.72
C CYS A 105 -19.60 -17.09 -12.48
N ARG A 106 -20.42 -17.14 -11.42
CA ARG A 106 -21.30 -18.28 -11.05
C ARG A 106 -22.66 -17.77 -10.68
N ASP A 107 -23.73 -18.37 -11.24
CA ASP A 107 -25.10 -17.90 -11.10
C ASP A 107 -25.49 -17.58 -9.64
N HIS A 108 -25.38 -18.56 -8.73
CA HIS A 108 -25.78 -18.37 -7.33
C HIS A 108 -24.94 -17.33 -6.58
N ILE A 109 -23.66 -17.16 -6.94
CA ILE A 109 -22.77 -16.18 -6.35
C ILE A 109 -23.16 -14.76 -6.80
N ILE A 110 -23.39 -14.57 -8.10
CA ILE A 110 -23.82 -13.28 -8.66
C ILE A 110 -25.16 -12.86 -8.06
N ARG A 111 -26.14 -13.77 -7.96
CA ARG A 111 -27.44 -13.48 -7.34
C ARG A 111 -27.31 -13.06 -5.89
N ARG A 112 -26.51 -13.77 -5.09
CA ARG A 112 -26.25 -13.41 -3.70
C ARG A 112 -25.59 -12.04 -3.58
N THR A 113 -24.73 -11.67 -4.51
CA THR A 113 -24.11 -10.34 -4.57
C THR A 113 -25.15 -9.25 -4.82
N PHE A 114 -26.07 -9.45 -5.76
CA PHE A 114 -27.14 -8.49 -6.00
C PHE A 114 -28.15 -8.40 -4.84
N ASP A 115 -28.42 -9.51 -4.15
CA ASP A 115 -29.22 -9.48 -2.91
C ASP A 115 -28.57 -8.59 -1.84
N ALA A 116 -27.23 -8.66 -1.73
CA ALA A 116 -26.49 -7.81 -0.80
C ALA A 116 -26.49 -6.33 -1.21
N LEU A 117 -26.57 -6.01 -2.50
CA LEU A 117 -26.60 -4.66 -3.06
C LEU A 117 -27.98 -3.99 -3.01
N LYS A 118 -29.02 -4.70 -2.61
CA LYS A 118 -30.40 -4.16 -2.58
C LYS A 118 -30.46 -2.85 -1.79
N GLY A 119 -30.92 -1.78 -2.45
CA GLY A 119 -31.02 -0.44 -1.87
C GLY A 119 -29.73 0.38 -1.95
N ALA A 120 -28.65 -0.12 -2.57
CA ALA A 120 -27.48 0.69 -2.85
C ALA A 120 -27.80 1.73 -3.94
N PRO A 121 -27.46 3.01 -3.74
CA PRO A 121 -27.72 4.05 -4.75
C PRO A 121 -26.86 3.85 -6.01
N SER A 122 -25.63 3.44 -5.83
CA SER A 122 -24.66 3.11 -6.89
C SER A 122 -23.66 2.07 -6.42
N ALA A 123 -23.18 1.23 -7.34
CA ALA A 123 -22.08 0.30 -7.06
C ALA A 123 -21.38 -0.14 -8.35
N VAL A 124 -20.12 -0.57 -8.22
CA VAL A 124 -19.43 -1.36 -9.24
C VAL A 124 -19.57 -2.83 -8.86
N VAL A 125 -20.12 -3.63 -9.78
CA VAL A 125 -20.16 -5.08 -9.66
C VAL A 125 -18.96 -5.65 -10.40
N HIS A 126 -17.93 -6.06 -9.64
CA HIS A 126 -16.70 -6.61 -10.15
C HIS A 126 -16.83 -8.14 -10.27
N PHE A 127 -16.98 -8.64 -11.48
CA PHE A 127 -17.08 -10.07 -11.74
C PHE A 127 -15.83 -10.60 -12.46
N TYR A 128 -15.46 -11.84 -12.18
CA TYR A 128 -14.23 -12.42 -12.71
C TYR A 128 -14.32 -13.92 -12.94
N ASN A 129 -13.46 -14.39 -13.82
CA ASN A 129 -13.07 -15.79 -13.93
C ASN A 129 -11.63 -15.91 -14.41
N SER A 130 -10.96 -16.98 -14.04
CA SER A 130 -9.57 -17.21 -14.43
C SER A 130 -9.47 -17.63 -15.90
N THR A 131 -8.49 -17.03 -16.60
CA THR A 131 -8.28 -17.25 -18.05
C THR A 131 -6.93 -17.83 -18.41
N SER A 132 -5.99 -17.92 -17.44
CA SER A 132 -4.60 -18.35 -17.69
C SER A 132 -4.50 -19.81 -18.18
N VAL A 133 -3.40 -20.10 -18.88
CA VAL A 133 -3.07 -21.46 -19.34
C VAL A 133 -3.09 -22.44 -18.19
N ALA A 134 -2.40 -22.11 -17.09
CA ALA A 134 -2.31 -23.00 -15.92
C ALA A 134 -3.68 -23.31 -15.32
N GLN A 135 -4.56 -22.30 -15.19
CA GLN A 135 -5.90 -22.47 -14.65
C GLN A 135 -6.78 -23.31 -15.59
N ARG A 136 -6.72 -23.04 -16.88
CA ARG A 136 -7.49 -23.79 -17.88
C ARG A 136 -7.13 -25.27 -17.91
N GLU A 137 -5.81 -25.59 -17.91
CA GLU A 137 -5.31 -26.95 -18.07
C GLU A 137 -5.31 -27.75 -16.77
N GLN A 138 -4.91 -27.14 -15.66
CA GLN A 138 -4.65 -27.88 -14.41
C GLN A 138 -5.85 -27.86 -13.46
N VAL A 139 -6.60 -26.75 -13.40
CA VAL A 139 -7.68 -26.55 -12.43
C VAL A 139 -9.04 -26.84 -13.06
N PHE A 140 -9.42 -26.08 -14.10
CA PHE A 140 -10.75 -26.21 -14.69
C PHE A 140 -10.83 -27.37 -15.68
N LYS A 141 -9.72 -27.72 -16.31
CA LYS A 141 -9.66 -28.73 -17.39
C LYS A 141 -10.66 -28.41 -18.50
N LYS A 142 -10.67 -27.15 -18.94
CA LYS A 142 -11.60 -26.57 -19.89
C LYS A 142 -10.87 -25.94 -21.07
N SER A 143 -11.53 -25.99 -22.23
CA SER A 143 -11.09 -25.30 -23.44
C SER A 143 -11.21 -23.78 -23.31
N LYS A 144 -10.51 -23.03 -24.17
CA LYS A 144 -10.66 -21.56 -24.30
C LYS A 144 -12.12 -21.16 -24.51
N GLU A 145 -12.85 -21.87 -25.34
CA GLU A 145 -14.26 -21.64 -25.63
C GLU A 145 -15.14 -21.75 -24.38
N GLU A 146 -14.94 -22.81 -23.58
CA GLU A 146 -15.69 -23.03 -22.34
C GLU A 146 -15.38 -21.95 -21.29
N ILE A 147 -14.11 -21.52 -21.18
CA ILE A 147 -13.71 -20.45 -20.26
C ILE A 147 -14.28 -19.10 -20.71
N ARG A 148 -14.23 -18.78 -22.01
CA ARG A 148 -14.88 -17.58 -22.57
C ARG A 148 -16.39 -17.59 -22.28
N LYS A 149 -17.04 -18.77 -22.41
CA LYS A 149 -18.48 -18.91 -22.10
C LYS A 149 -18.79 -18.58 -20.65
N ILE A 150 -17.95 -18.95 -19.69
CA ILE A 150 -18.12 -18.57 -18.26
C ILE A 150 -18.15 -17.04 -18.12
N ALA A 151 -17.24 -16.33 -18.79
CA ALA A 151 -17.19 -14.86 -18.76
C ALA A 151 -18.44 -14.23 -19.37
N THR A 152 -18.87 -14.72 -20.55
CA THR A 152 -20.02 -14.19 -21.25
C THR A 152 -21.35 -14.51 -20.57
N ASP A 153 -21.51 -15.70 -19.99
CA ASP A 153 -22.68 -16.04 -19.18
C ASP A 153 -22.74 -15.16 -17.92
N GLY A 154 -21.60 -14.90 -17.27
CA GLY A 154 -21.50 -13.97 -16.16
C GLY A 154 -21.90 -12.55 -16.54
N ALA A 155 -21.37 -12.04 -17.65
CA ALA A 155 -21.68 -10.70 -18.16
C ALA A 155 -23.20 -10.55 -18.47
N ALA A 156 -23.80 -11.54 -19.10
CA ALA A 156 -25.24 -11.54 -19.40
C ALA A 156 -26.07 -11.52 -18.11
N LEU A 157 -25.67 -12.30 -17.09
CA LEU A 157 -26.41 -12.36 -15.84
C LEU A 157 -26.28 -11.07 -15.02
N VAL A 158 -25.09 -10.48 -14.91
CA VAL A 158 -24.92 -9.20 -14.17
C VAL A 158 -25.70 -8.08 -14.85
N LYS A 159 -25.70 -8.03 -16.19
CA LYS A 159 -26.49 -7.06 -16.96
C LYS A 159 -27.99 -7.24 -16.73
N GLN A 160 -28.45 -8.49 -16.75
CA GLN A 160 -29.87 -8.82 -16.48
C GLN A 160 -30.29 -8.38 -15.10
N LEU A 161 -29.55 -8.79 -14.05
CA LEU A 161 -29.89 -8.47 -12.68
C LEU A 161 -29.82 -6.96 -12.40
N ALA A 162 -28.84 -6.25 -12.95
CA ALA A 162 -28.76 -4.80 -12.83
C ALA A 162 -29.98 -4.06 -13.41
N ALA A 163 -30.69 -4.67 -14.36
CA ALA A 163 -31.98 -4.15 -14.90
C ALA A 163 -33.16 -4.48 -13.98
N GLU A 164 -33.08 -5.49 -13.14
CA GLU A 164 -34.13 -5.92 -12.21
C GLU A 164 -34.06 -5.21 -10.85
N TYR A 165 -32.87 -4.70 -10.45
CA TYR A 165 -32.63 -4.03 -9.18
C TYR A 165 -32.60 -2.50 -9.35
N GLU A 166 -33.15 -1.77 -8.40
CA GLU A 166 -33.00 -0.30 -8.33
C GLU A 166 -31.56 0.06 -7.95
N GLY A 167 -30.97 1.03 -8.64
CA GLY A 167 -29.62 1.54 -8.39
C GLY A 167 -28.86 1.83 -9.69
N ASN A 168 -27.77 2.60 -9.57
CA ASN A 168 -26.88 2.88 -10.69
C ASN A 168 -25.69 1.90 -10.63
N PHE A 169 -25.76 0.81 -11.38
CA PHE A 169 -24.73 -0.21 -11.41
C PHE A 169 -23.80 -0.02 -12.61
N ARG A 170 -22.50 0.04 -12.34
CA ARG A 170 -21.42 -0.12 -13.33
C ARG A 170 -20.83 -1.52 -13.20
N PHE A 171 -20.13 -1.96 -14.23
CA PHE A 171 -19.54 -3.30 -14.27
C PHE A 171 -18.04 -3.23 -14.42
N GLU A 172 -17.36 -4.12 -13.70
CA GLU A 172 -15.96 -4.41 -13.87
C GLU A 172 -15.79 -5.89 -14.20
N TYR A 173 -15.02 -6.19 -15.23
CA TYR A 173 -14.61 -7.55 -15.56
C TYR A 173 -13.11 -7.73 -15.45
N SER A 174 -12.68 -8.79 -14.75
CA SER A 174 -11.29 -9.22 -14.67
C SER A 174 -11.11 -10.59 -15.33
N PRO A 175 -10.27 -10.70 -16.39
CA PRO A 175 -9.68 -11.98 -16.81
C PRO A 175 -8.57 -12.35 -15.80
N GLU A 176 -8.95 -12.97 -14.69
CA GLU A 176 -8.03 -13.29 -13.60
C GLU A 176 -6.81 -14.06 -14.11
N SER A 177 -5.65 -13.80 -13.53
CA SER A 177 -4.35 -14.29 -14.00
C SER A 177 -4.01 -13.82 -15.43
N PHE A 178 -4.32 -12.55 -15.74
CA PHE A 178 -4.08 -11.94 -17.05
C PHE A 178 -2.63 -12.14 -17.55
N THR A 179 -1.64 -11.93 -16.68
CA THR A 179 -0.21 -12.09 -17.04
C THR A 179 0.19 -13.53 -17.37
N GLY A 180 -0.62 -14.52 -16.98
CA GLY A 180 -0.47 -15.92 -17.35
C GLY A 180 -1.39 -16.36 -18.50
N THR A 181 -2.02 -15.41 -19.18
CA THR A 181 -2.96 -15.60 -20.29
C THR A 181 -2.33 -15.08 -21.59
N GLU A 182 -2.57 -15.75 -22.70
CA GLU A 182 -2.16 -15.26 -24.01
C GLU A 182 -2.88 -13.92 -24.31
N PRO A 183 -2.16 -12.83 -24.68
CA PRO A 183 -2.77 -11.51 -24.85
C PRO A 183 -3.92 -11.47 -25.86
N GLU A 184 -3.80 -12.21 -26.96
CA GLU A 184 -4.86 -12.31 -27.97
C GLU A 184 -6.11 -12.98 -27.41
N TYR A 185 -5.94 -14.01 -26.56
CA TYR A 185 -7.07 -14.68 -25.94
C TYR A 185 -7.70 -13.83 -24.84
N ALA A 186 -6.90 -13.12 -24.05
CA ALA A 186 -7.43 -12.16 -23.07
C ALA A 186 -8.26 -11.06 -23.76
N LEU A 187 -7.74 -10.53 -24.88
CA LEU A 187 -8.46 -9.56 -25.71
C LEU A 187 -9.78 -10.13 -26.27
N GLU A 188 -9.76 -11.36 -26.76
CA GLU A 188 -10.97 -12.06 -27.27
C GLU A 188 -12.03 -12.17 -26.19
N VAL A 189 -11.66 -12.59 -24.98
CA VAL A 189 -12.59 -12.74 -23.85
C VAL A 189 -13.14 -11.38 -23.42
N CYS A 190 -12.27 -10.37 -23.23
CA CYS A 190 -12.70 -9.02 -22.84
C CYS A 190 -13.66 -8.41 -23.89
N ASN A 191 -13.35 -8.55 -25.17
CA ASN A 191 -14.21 -8.04 -26.25
C ASN A 191 -15.57 -8.77 -26.29
N ALA A 192 -15.60 -10.09 -26.01
CA ALA A 192 -16.86 -10.83 -25.93
C ALA A 192 -17.74 -10.39 -24.74
N VAL A 193 -17.10 -10.03 -23.61
CA VAL A 193 -17.80 -9.44 -22.45
C VAL A 193 -18.32 -8.04 -22.79
N LEU A 194 -17.51 -7.19 -23.42
CA LEU A 194 -17.88 -5.84 -23.83
C LEU A 194 -19.04 -5.83 -24.84
N ASP A 195 -19.05 -6.79 -25.78
CA ASP A 195 -20.18 -6.95 -26.74
C ASP A 195 -21.50 -7.24 -26.03
N ILE A 196 -21.50 -7.86 -24.86
CA ILE A 196 -22.71 -8.11 -24.05
C ILE A 196 -23.06 -6.89 -23.19
N LEU A 197 -22.06 -6.27 -22.55
CA LEU A 197 -22.29 -5.15 -21.63
C LEU A 197 -22.63 -3.86 -22.36
N GLU A 198 -22.16 -3.68 -23.60
CA GLU A 198 -22.45 -2.53 -24.50
C GLU A 198 -22.16 -1.19 -23.81
N PRO A 199 -20.86 -0.90 -23.45
CA PRO A 199 -20.52 0.32 -22.74
C PRO A 199 -20.85 1.58 -23.54
N THR A 200 -21.26 2.63 -22.82
CA THR A 200 -21.53 3.96 -23.37
C THR A 200 -20.83 5.03 -22.55
N ALA A 201 -20.86 6.28 -23.01
CA ALA A 201 -20.28 7.39 -22.26
C ALA A 201 -20.92 7.57 -20.87
N GLU A 202 -22.24 7.31 -20.75
CA GLU A 202 -23.00 7.41 -19.50
C GLU A 202 -22.82 6.18 -18.60
N LYS A 203 -22.50 5.03 -19.19
CA LYS A 203 -22.29 3.76 -18.49
C LYS A 203 -20.99 3.08 -18.97
N PRO A 204 -19.85 3.62 -18.61
CA PRO A 204 -18.57 2.99 -18.94
C PRO A 204 -18.40 1.65 -18.20
N VAL A 205 -17.71 0.72 -18.86
CA VAL A 205 -17.34 -0.57 -18.30
C VAL A 205 -15.85 -0.56 -17.92
N ILE A 206 -15.52 -1.15 -16.79
CA ILE A 206 -14.14 -1.30 -16.35
C ILE A 206 -13.64 -2.67 -16.83
N ILE A 207 -12.52 -2.67 -17.54
CA ILE A 207 -11.73 -3.88 -17.82
C ILE A 207 -10.48 -3.81 -16.96
N ASN A 208 -10.40 -4.70 -15.98
CA ASN A 208 -9.29 -4.76 -15.05
C ASN A 208 -8.34 -5.89 -15.42
N LEU A 209 -7.05 -5.57 -15.57
CA LEU A 209 -6.03 -6.49 -16.06
C LEU A 209 -5.04 -6.84 -14.93
N PRO A 210 -5.36 -7.86 -14.10
CA PRO A 210 -4.59 -8.11 -12.89
C PRO A 210 -3.26 -8.82 -13.17
N VAL A 211 -2.20 -8.31 -12.54
CA VAL A 211 -0.97 -9.07 -12.31
C VAL A 211 -1.21 -9.98 -11.10
N THR A 212 -2.07 -10.97 -11.25
CA THR A 212 -2.44 -11.91 -10.17
C THR A 212 -1.22 -12.58 -9.58
N VAL A 213 -0.25 -12.92 -10.43
CA VAL A 213 1.12 -13.29 -10.05
C VAL A 213 2.07 -12.58 -11.01
N ALA A 214 3.08 -11.89 -10.49
CA ALA A 214 4.09 -11.23 -11.30
C ALA A 214 4.99 -12.26 -11.98
N MET A 215 4.81 -12.45 -13.30
CA MET A 215 5.49 -13.49 -14.08
C MET A 215 6.61 -12.96 -14.97
N SER A 216 6.63 -11.66 -15.24
CA SER A 216 7.55 -11.01 -16.18
C SER A 216 8.15 -9.74 -15.61
N MET A 217 9.00 -9.08 -16.39
CA MET A 217 9.49 -7.74 -16.08
C MET A 217 8.43 -6.69 -16.44
N SER A 218 8.43 -5.56 -15.74
CA SER A 218 7.40 -4.52 -15.83
C SER A 218 7.16 -3.98 -17.24
N HIS A 219 8.20 -3.89 -18.08
CA HIS A 219 8.05 -3.48 -19.48
C HIS A 219 7.22 -4.46 -20.32
N VAL A 220 7.22 -5.75 -19.98
CA VAL A 220 6.38 -6.76 -20.67
C VAL A 220 4.91 -6.50 -20.33
N TYR A 221 4.61 -6.22 -19.06
CA TYR A 221 3.26 -5.84 -18.66
C TYR A 221 2.81 -4.53 -19.32
N ALA A 222 3.66 -3.50 -19.34
CA ALA A 222 3.36 -2.25 -20.06
C ALA A 222 3.02 -2.49 -21.55
N ASN A 223 3.75 -3.37 -22.21
CA ASN A 223 3.45 -3.75 -23.59
C ASN A 223 2.10 -4.48 -23.73
N GLN A 224 1.75 -5.33 -22.75
CA GLN A 224 0.45 -5.98 -22.71
C GLN A 224 -0.68 -4.96 -22.51
N ILE A 225 -0.49 -3.97 -21.64
CA ILE A 225 -1.46 -2.88 -21.41
C ILE A 225 -1.64 -2.03 -22.66
N GLU A 226 -0.53 -1.61 -23.33
CA GLU A 226 -0.62 -0.85 -24.58
C GLU A 226 -1.37 -1.66 -25.64
N TYR A 227 -1.06 -2.96 -25.78
CA TYR A 227 -1.76 -3.83 -26.72
C TYR A 227 -3.25 -3.93 -26.42
N MET A 228 -3.66 -4.11 -25.18
CA MET A 228 -5.07 -4.15 -24.78
C MET A 228 -5.74 -2.80 -25.03
N SER A 229 -5.10 -1.70 -24.64
CA SER A 229 -5.62 -0.35 -24.85
C SER A 229 -5.88 -0.03 -26.32
N ASP A 230 -5.01 -0.50 -27.23
CA ASP A 230 -5.14 -0.27 -28.67
C ASP A 230 -6.18 -1.13 -29.36
N ASN A 231 -6.56 -2.29 -28.78
CA ASN A 231 -7.35 -3.31 -29.48
C ASN A 231 -8.69 -3.63 -28.79
N LEU A 232 -8.95 -3.13 -27.56
CA LEU A 232 -10.26 -3.27 -26.93
C LEU A 232 -11.33 -2.55 -27.74
N LYS A 233 -12.46 -3.25 -27.97
CA LYS A 233 -13.67 -2.64 -28.50
C LYS A 233 -14.20 -1.57 -27.55
N TYR A 234 -14.86 -0.57 -28.09
CA TYR A 234 -15.48 0.51 -27.31
C TYR A 234 -14.48 1.23 -26.39
N ARG A 235 -13.19 1.32 -26.77
CA ARG A 235 -12.10 1.83 -25.90
C ARG A 235 -12.43 3.19 -25.28
N GLU A 236 -13.12 4.07 -25.98
CA GLU A 236 -13.56 5.38 -25.50
C GLU A 236 -14.60 5.34 -24.37
N HIS A 237 -15.24 4.19 -24.17
CA HIS A 237 -16.22 3.92 -23.13
C HIS A 237 -15.74 2.84 -22.15
N VAL A 238 -14.47 2.44 -22.24
CA VAL A 238 -13.84 1.47 -21.35
C VAL A 238 -12.85 2.17 -20.44
N ILE A 239 -13.00 1.98 -19.15
CA ILE A 239 -11.99 2.33 -18.14
C ILE A 239 -11.03 1.15 -18.01
N LEU A 240 -9.80 1.34 -18.44
CA LEU A 240 -8.75 0.31 -18.34
C LEU A 240 -8.09 0.37 -16.97
N SER A 241 -8.26 -0.67 -16.17
CA SER A 241 -7.80 -0.75 -14.78
C SER A 241 -6.62 -1.71 -14.62
N LEU A 242 -5.76 -1.39 -13.67
CA LEU A 242 -4.61 -2.19 -13.27
C LEU A 242 -4.80 -2.70 -11.84
N HIS A 243 -4.40 -3.96 -11.58
CA HIS A 243 -4.39 -4.56 -10.26
C HIS A 243 -3.11 -5.40 -10.07
N PRO A 244 -1.96 -4.75 -9.84
CA PRO A 244 -0.72 -5.50 -9.68
C PRO A 244 -0.52 -6.03 -8.27
N HIS A 245 -0.08 -7.32 -8.19
CA HIS A 245 0.58 -7.88 -7.01
C HIS A 245 2.09 -7.73 -7.10
N ASN A 246 2.77 -7.79 -5.95
CA ASN A 246 4.16 -7.40 -5.79
C ASN A 246 5.14 -8.58 -5.69
N ASP A 247 4.82 -9.74 -6.30
CA ASP A 247 5.60 -10.99 -6.15
C ASP A 247 7.08 -10.85 -6.52
N ARG A 248 7.41 -9.92 -7.41
CA ARG A 248 8.78 -9.64 -7.86
C ARG A 248 9.35 -8.34 -7.28
N GLY A 249 8.64 -7.68 -6.36
CA GLY A 249 9.00 -6.34 -5.87
C GLY A 249 8.85 -5.24 -6.92
N CYS A 250 7.98 -5.43 -7.93
CA CYS A 250 7.81 -4.53 -9.07
C CYS A 250 6.40 -3.93 -9.18
N GLY A 251 5.55 -4.10 -8.18
CA GLY A 251 4.15 -3.64 -8.25
C GLY A 251 4.02 -2.14 -8.56
N VAL A 252 4.86 -1.29 -7.98
CA VAL A 252 4.91 0.14 -8.28
C VAL A 252 5.32 0.36 -9.75
N ALA A 253 6.39 -0.27 -10.20
CA ALA A 253 6.87 -0.12 -11.59
C ALA A 253 5.87 -0.68 -12.62
N ASP A 254 5.20 -1.79 -12.31
CA ASP A 254 4.13 -2.34 -13.15
C ASP A 254 3.00 -1.33 -13.31
N THR A 255 2.63 -0.65 -12.23
CA THR A 255 1.57 0.36 -12.21
C THR A 255 1.97 1.62 -12.98
N GLU A 256 3.13 2.19 -12.70
CA GLU A 256 3.61 3.41 -13.36
C GLU A 256 3.73 3.20 -14.88
N LEU A 257 4.37 2.11 -15.31
CA LEU A 257 4.51 1.80 -16.73
C LEU A 257 3.16 1.45 -17.38
N GLY A 258 2.25 0.80 -16.65
CA GLY A 258 0.89 0.52 -17.11
C GLY A 258 0.06 1.80 -17.34
N LEU A 259 0.19 2.79 -16.45
CA LEU A 259 -0.43 4.11 -16.61
C LEU A 259 0.14 4.85 -17.83
N LEU A 260 1.46 4.84 -18.02
CA LEU A 260 2.10 5.39 -19.22
C LEU A 260 1.62 4.67 -20.50
N ALA A 261 1.32 3.37 -20.41
CA ALA A 261 0.85 2.54 -21.51
C ALA A 261 -0.64 2.72 -21.84
N GLY A 262 -1.37 3.53 -21.08
CA GLY A 262 -2.74 3.94 -21.40
C GLY A 262 -3.81 3.40 -20.46
N ALA A 263 -3.46 2.92 -19.28
CA ALA A 263 -4.44 2.63 -18.23
C ALA A 263 -5.01 3.92 -17.62
N ASP A 264 -6.26 3.83 -17.14
CA ASP A 264 -7.04 4.94 -16.62
C ASP A 264 -7.24 4.86 -15.10
N ARG A 265 -7.10 3.65 -14.52
CA ARG A 265 -7.49 3.33 -13.15
C ARG A 265 -6.49 2.36 -12.51
N VAL A 266 -6.37 2.44 -11.19
CA VAL A 266 -5.49 1.56 -10.39
C VAL A 266 -6.23 1.04 -9.16
N GLU A 267 -6.17 -0.27 -8.96
CA GLU A 267 -6.55 -0.93 -7.72
C GLU A 267 -5.30 -1.29 -6.92
N GLY A 268 -5.32 -1.02 -5.64
CA GLY A 268 -4.22 -1.33 -4.74
C GLY A 268 -4.59 -1.07 -3.28
N THR A 269 -3.61 -1.14 -2.40
CA THR A 269 -3.81 -0.97 -0.97
C THR A 269 -2.83 0.05 -0.39
N LEU A 270 -3.16 0.58 0.77
CA LEU A 270 -2.22 1.37 1.56
C LEU A 270 -1.04 0.46 1.96
N PHE A 271 0.17 0.95 1.71
CA PHE A 271 1.44 0.27 2.03
C PHE A 271 1.59 -1.14 1.42
N GLY A 272 0.78 -1.46 0.40
CA GLY A 272 0.93 -2.69 -0.37
C GLY A 272 0.48 -3.97 0.33
N ASN A 273 -0.40 -3.91 1.32
CA ASN A 273 -0.95 -5.12 1.96
C ASN A 273 -1.74 -5.98 0.95
N GLY A 274 -1.68 -7.29 1.11
CA GLY A 274 -2.40 -8.23 0.24
C GLY A 274 -1.80 -9.63 0.24
N GLU A 275 -2.37 -10.49 -0.56
CA GLU A 275 -1.95 -11.88 -0.71
C GLU A 275 -0.45 -12.02 -1.06
N ARG A 276 0.21 -13.02 -0.50
CA ARG A 276 1.63 -13.36 -0.71
C ARG A 276 2.58 -12.21 -0.35
N THR A 277 2.97 -11.40 -1.35
CA THR A 277 3.88 -10.24 -1.21
C THR A 277 3.14 -8.90 -1.23
N GLY A 278 1.80 -8.97 -1.29
CA GLY A 278 0.92 -7.81 -1.28
C GLY A 278 0.52 -7.29 -2.66
N ASN A 279 -0.35 -6.30 -2.63
CA ASN A 279 -0.79 -5.50 -3.77
C ASN A 279 0.24 -4.40 -4.09
N VAL A 280 0.00 -3.63 -5.15
CA VAL A 280 0.71 -2.37 -5.34
C VAL A 280 0.45 -1.43 -4.16
N ASP A 281 1.50 -0.79 -3.69
CA ASP A 281 1.43 0.27 -2.68
C ASP A 281 0.95 1.59 -3.31
N ILE A 282 -0.31 1.94 -3.07
CA ILE A 282 -0.91 3.19 -3.58
C ILE A 282 -0.21 4.42 -3.02
N VAL A 283 0.23 4.38 -1.75
CA VAL A 283 0.95 5.51 -1.15
C VAL A 283 2.22 5.82 -1.95
N THR A 284 3.00 4.79 -2.27
CA THR A 284 4.23 4.96 -3.06
C THR A 284 3.93 5.48 -4.47
N VAL A 285 2.95 4.92 -5.19
CA VAL A 285 2.62 5.37 -6.55
C VAL A 285 2.13 6.82 -6.56
N ALA A 286 1.23 7.17 -5.64
CA ALA A 286 0.68 8.52 -5.53
C ALA A 286 1.77 9.56 -5.16
N MET A 287 2.64 9.23 -4.22
CA MET A 287 3.74 10.11 -3.83
C MET A 287 4.85 10.22 -4.88
N ASN A 288 5.06 9.18 -5.70
CA ASN A 288 5.93 9.28 -6.88
C ASN A 288 5.38 10.31 -7.87
N MET A 289 4.06 10.32 -8.13
CA MET A 289 3.41 11.34 -8.96
C MET A 289 3.55 12.73 -8.34
N TYR A 290 3.30 12.86 -7.03
CA TYR A 290 3.44 14.10 -6.28
C TYR A 290 4.85 14.67 -6.41
N SER A 291 5.88 13.84 -6.31
CA SER A 291 7.29 14.24 -6.48
C SER A 291 7.64 14.75 -7.90
N HIS A 292 6.78 14.51 -8.87
CA HIS A 292 6.85 15.02 -10.25
C HIS A 292 5.90 16.20 -10.50
N GLY A 293 5.29 16.77 -9.44
CA GLY A 293 4.41 17.93 -9.53
C GLY A 293 2.99 17.62 -9.99
N VAL A 294 2.56 16.35 -9.90
CA VAL A 294 1.20 15.92 -10.23
C VAL A 294 0.45 15.61 -8.94
N ASP A 295 -0.60 16.38 -8.65
CA ASP A 295 -1.47 16.13 -7.50
C ASP A 295 -2.19 14.78 -7.69
N PRO A 296 -1.97 13.79 -6.80
CA PRO A 296 -2.63 12.49 -6.90
C PRO A 296 -4.12 12.53 -6.54
N GLY A 297 -4.61 13.62 -5.94
CA GLY A 297 -5.98 13.71 -5.45
C GLY A 297 -6.27 12.86 -4.20
N LEU A 298 -5.23 12.35 -3.54
CA LEU A 298 -5.28 11.65 -2.25
C LEU A 298 -4.52 12.46 -1.20
N ASP A 299 -5.05 12.56 0.01
CA ASP A 299 -4.46 13.34 1.09
C ASP A 299 -3.54 12.48 1.97
N PHE A 300 -2.24 12.60 1.75
CA PHE A 300 -1.18 11.98 2.56
C PHE A 300 -0.39 13.01 3.39
N SER A 301 -0.98 14.18 3.65
CA SER A 301 -0.33 15.28 4.38
C SER A 301 -0.03 14.99 5.86
N ASP A 302 -0.65 13.97 6.44
CA ASP A 302 -0.34 13.48 7.80
C ASP A 302 0.02 11.99 7.76
N MET A 303 1.14 11.67 7.14
CA MET A 303 1.63 10.30 7.00
C MET A 303 1.80 9.56 8.35
N PRO A 304 2.27 10.20 9.43
CA PRO A 304 2.33 9.54 10.74
C PRO A 304 0.98 9.04 11.25
N ALA A 305 -0.09 9.83 11.09
CA ALA A 305 -1.43 9.41 11.50
C ALA A 305 -1.97 8.31 10.60
N ILE A 306 -1.65 8.34 9.30
CA ILE A 306 -2.05 7.30 8.34
C ILE A 306 -1.39 5.97 8.67
N VAL A 307 -0.08 5.97 8.93
CA VAL A 307 0.66 4.78 9.36
C VAL A 307 0.07 4.22 10.66
N ALA A 308 -0.18 5.09 11.65
CA ALA A 308 -0.71 4.66 12.94
C ALA A 308 -2.10 4.00 12.82
N GLU A 309 -3.00 4.56 12.02
CA GLU A 309 -4.34 3.98 11.82
C GLU A 309 -4.26 2.67 11.02
N TYR A 310 -3.44 2.60 9.98
CA TYR A 310 -3.20 1.38 9.23
C TYR A 310 -2.65 0.26 10.13
N GLU A 311 -1.58 0.51 10.90
CA GLU A 311 -0.98 -0.49 11.80
C GLU A 311 -1.95 -0.96 12.89
N LYS A 312 -2.76 -0.05 13.43
CA LYS A 312 -3.78 -0.35 14.44
C LYS A 312 -4.82 -1.33 13.89
N VAL A 313 -5.34 -1.09 12.69
CA VAL A 313 -6.44 -1.87 12.12
C VAL A 313 -5.95 -3.17 11.49
N THR A 314 -4.86 -3.13 10.74
CA THR A 314 -4.31 -4.31 10.04
C THR A 314 -3.44 -5.19 10.94
N ARG A 315 -2.88 -4.64 12.01
CA ARG A 315 -1.87 -5.28 12.86
C ARG A 315 -0.58 -5.62 12.07
N MET A 316 -0.41 -4.99 10.93
CA MET A 316 0.78 -5.08 10.09
C MET A 316 1.66 -3.87 10.35
N HIS A 317 2.99 -4.07 10.35
CA HIS A 317 3.95 -2.99 10.53
C HIS A 317 4.40 -2.40 9.19
N VAL A 318 4.40 -1.08 9.07
CA VAL A 318 4.96 -0.39 7.92
C VAL A 318 6.49 -0.42 8.02
N TYR A 319 7.14 -0.97 6.99
CA TYR A 319 8.60 -1.12 6.98
C TYR A 319 9.30 0.23 7.16
N GLU A 320 10.35 0.27 8.00
CA GLU A 320 11.04 1.52 8.39
C GLU A 320 11.63 2.29 7.20
N ARG A 321 11.81 1.64 6.07
CA ARG A 321 12.31 2.23 4.83
C ARG A 321 11.28 2.18 3.70
N ALA A 322 9.99 2.01 4.02
CA ALA A 322 8.92 2.16 3.05
C ALA A 322 8.98 3.58 2.44
N PRO A 323 8.94 3.73 1.12
CA PRO A 323 9.02 5.05 0.50
C PRO A 323 8.01 6.03 1.11
N TYR A 324 8.47 7.25 1.40
CA TYR A 324 7.70 8.36 1.98
C TYR A 324 7.11 8.14 3.39
N ALA A 325 6.82 6.90 3.78
CA ALA A 325 6.10 6.57 5.02
C ALA A 325 7.00 6.03 6.13
N GLY A 326 8.06 5.32 5.78
CA GLY A 326 8.93 4.63 6.75
C GLY A 326 9.60 5.57 7.73
N ALA A 327 9.81 5.11 8.96
CA ALA A 327 10.37 5.92 10.04
C ALA A 327 11.78 6.50 9.73
N LEU A 328 12.54 5.89 8.83
CA LEU A 328 13.91 6.28 8.53
C LEU A 328 14.10 7.02 7.19
N VAL A 329 13.01 7.29 6.44
CA VAL A 329 13.15 7.80 5.06
C VAL A 329 13.58 9.27 4.99
N PHE A 330 13.34 10.06 6.05
CA PHE A 330 13.78 11.46 6.16
C PHE A 330 14.95 11.64 7.12
N ALA A 331 15.68 10.56 7.42
CA ALA A 331 16.86 10.60 8.28
C ALA A 331 18.12 10.35 7.44
N ALA A 332 19.13 11.20 7.59
CA ALA A 332 20.44 10.98 6.97
C ALA A 332 21.45 10.50 8.02
N PHE A 333 22.16 9.43 7.70
CA PHE A 333 23.13 8.82 8.60
C PHE A 333 24.60 9.11 8.22
N SER A 334 24.84 9.60 7.00
CA SER A 334 26.17 10.01 6.54
C SER A 334 26.39 11.49 6.84
N GLY A 335 27.52 11.84 7.48
CA GLY A 335 27.85 13.23 7.77
C GLY A 335 27.92 14.11 6.52
N SER A 336 28.37 13.56 5.37
CA SER A 336 28.37 14.29 4.10
C SER A 336 26.95 14.54 3.56
N HIS A 337 26.01 13.61 3.77
CA HIS A 337 24.61 13.81 3.39
C HIS A 337 23.94 14.84 4.31
N GLN A 338 24.15 14.76 5.62
CA GLN A 338 23.64 15.73 6.58
C GLN A 338 24.11 17.15 6.26
N ASP A 339 25.42 17.33 5.99
CA ASP A 339 25.98 18.63 5.59
C ASP A 339 25.38 19.16 4.27
N ALA A 340 25.20 18.28 3.27
CA ALA A 340 24.60 18.67 2.01
C ALA A 340 23.12 19.07 2.15
N ILE A 341 22.34 18.32 2.94
CA ILE A 341 20.93 18.65 3.22
C ILE A 341 20.85 20.00 3.95
N ALA A 342 21.63 20.19 5.01
CA ALA A 342 21.65 21.44 5.77
C ALA A 342 22.00 22.65 4.89
N LYS A 343 23.00 22.51 4.01
CA LYS A 343 23.37 23.55 3.03
C LYS A 343 22.26 23.78 2.00
N GLY A 344 21.62 22.72 1.52
CA GLY A 344 20.50 22.81 0.58
C GLY A 344 19.30 23.52 1.18
N MET A 345 18.90 23.21 2.41
CA MET A 345 17.84 23.88 3.14
C MET A 345 18.14 25.38 3.31
N LYS A 346 19.34 25.70 3.80
CA LYS A 346 19.78 27.10 3.94
C LYS A 346 19.81 27.87 2.62
N TRP A 347 20.34 27.27 1.57
CA TRP A 347 20.33 27.85 0.21
C TRP A 347 18.92 28.17 -0.26
N ARG A 348 17.97 27.24 -0.06
CA ARG A 348 16.57 27.41 -0.46
C ARG A 348 15.93 28.58 0.31
N GLU A 349 16.16 28.67 1.61
CA GLU A 349 15.69 29.75 2.48
C GLU A 349 16.29 31.12 2.04
N GLU A 350 17.62 31.24 1.91
CA GLU A 350 18.31 32.45 1.50
C GLU A 350 17.85 32.97 0.13
N LYS A 351 17.47 32.08 -0.78
CA LYS A 351 16.99 32.43 -2.13
C LYS A 351 15.47 32.56 -2.22
N ASN A 352 14.76 32.26 -1.16
CA ASN A 352 13.28 32.22 -1.12
C ASN A 352 12.71 31.38 -2.30
N LEU A 353 13.28 30.16 -2.51
CA LEU A 353 12.88 29.31 -3.60
C LEU A 353 11.61 28.53 -3.22
N TYR A 354 10.63 28.54 -4.12
CA TYR A 354 9.43 27.72 -3.97
C TYR A 354 9.72 26.25 -4.37
N GLU A 355 10.48 26.05 -5.45
CA GLU A 355 10.82 24.71 -5.95
C GLU A 355 11.64 23.91 -4.95
N TRP A 356 11.34 22.63 -4.82
CA TRP A 356 12.08 21.70 -3.98
C TRP A 356 13.30 21.16 -4.71
N THR A 357 14.50 21.50 -4.21
CA THR A 357 15.78 21.10 -4.83
C THR A 357 16.80 20.67 -3.78
N VAL A 358 16.35 20.28 -2.57
CA VAL A 358 17.24 19.89 -1.48
C VAL A 358 17.91 18.55 -1.80
N PRO A 359 19.26 18.46 -1.75
CA PRO A 359 19.95 17.20 -2.01
C PRO A 359 19.49 16.08 -1.09
N TYR A 360 19.41 14.85 -1.61
CA TYR A 360 19.05 13.62 -0.90
C TYR A 360 17.63 13.55 -0.35
N LEU A 361 16.81 14.57 -0.46
CA LEU A 361 15.41 14.56 -0.07
C LEU A 361 14.52 14.70 -1.33
N PRO A 362 13.83 13.64 -1.76
CA PRO A 362 13.04 13.67 -3.01
C PRO A 362 11.81 14.58 -2.92
N ILE A 363 11.28 14.82 -1.71
CA ILE A 363 10.18 15.74 -1.42
C ILE A 363 10.50 16.52 -0.14
N ASP A 364 9.74 17.59 0.10
CA ASP A 364 9.73 18.28 1.40
C ASP A 364 9.07 17.36 2.45
N PRO A 365 9.75 16.99 3.54
CA PRO A 365 9.15 16.20 4.60
C PRO A 365 7.87 16.80 5.19
N HIS A 366 7.76 18.14 5.20
CA HIS A 366 6.57 18.83 5.71
C HIS A 366 5.30 18.53 4.90
N ASP A 367 5.43 18.20 3.61
CA ASP A 367 4.29 17.86 2.76
C ASP A 367 3.57 16.58 3.19
N VAL A 368 4.25 15.74 3.97
CA VAL A 368 3.70 14.51 4.55
C VAL A 368 3.62 14.54 6.07
N GLY A 369 3.63 15.75 6.67
CA GLY A 369 3.51 15.95 8.12
C GLY A 369 4.73 15.48 8.92
N ARG A 370 5.92 15.49 8.30
CA ARG A 370 7.17 15.07 8.93
C ARG A 370 8.22 16.18 8.88
N GLU A 371 9.30 15.96 9.61
CA GLU A 371 10.47 16.82 9.57
C GLU A 371 11.69 16.01 9.13
N TYR A 372 12.72 16.73 8.65
CA TYR A 372 14.01 16.11 8.42
C TYR A 372 14.67 15.82 9.77
N GLU A 373 15.02 14.56 10.02
CA GLU A 373 15.60 14.11 11.28
C GLU A 373 17.12 14.22 11.26
N THR A 374 17.65 15.21 11.99
CA THR A 374 19.08 15.46 12.13
C THR A 374 19.75 14.61 13.22
N ASP A 375 18.99 14.20 14.24
CA ASP A 375 19.51 13.64 15.49
C ASP A 375 19.35 12.11 15.60
N VAL A 376 19.44 11.40 14.47
CA VAL A 376 19.51 9.94 14.55
C VAL A 376 20.83 9.58 15.19
N ILE A 377 20.79 9.31 16.49
CA ILE A 377 21.95 8.85 17.25
C ILE A 377 22.43 7.54 16.64
N ARG A 378 23.50 7.60 15.85
CA ARG A 378 24.22 6.39 15.49
C ARG A 378 24.84 5.82 16.76
N ILE A 379 24.39 4.64 17.16
CA ILE A 379 25.26 3.74 17.87
C ILE A 379 26.32 3.30 16.84
N ASN A 380 27.39 4.07 16.70
CA ASN A 380 28.54 3.63 15.92
C ASN A 380 28.89 2.22 16.43
N SER A 381 29.41 1.34 15.57
CA SER A 381 29.83 -0.03 15.85
C SER A 381 30.97 -0.16 16.86
N GLN A 382 30.93 0.64 17.92
CA GLN A 382 31.89 0.58 19.03
C GLN A 382 31.40 -0.54 19.95
N SER A 383 32.12 -1.66 19.95
CA SER A 383 31.86 -2.73 20.91
C SER A 383 32.27 -2.25 22.31
N GLY A 384 31.32 -2.23 23.22
CA GLY A 384 31.59 -2.11 24.66
C GLY A 384 31.70 -3.50 25.31
N LYS A 385 32.65 -3.68 26.22
CA LYS A 385 32.69 -4.82 27.12
C LYS A 385 32.23 -4.36 28.51
N GLY A 386 31.43 -5.17 29.18
CA GLY A 386 30.89 -4.86 30.51
C GLY A 386 30.51 -6.13 31.28
N ASN A 387 30.26 -6.02 32.58
CA ASN A 387 29.85 -7.11 33.44
C ASN A 387 28.40 -7.58 33.20
N GLY A 388 27.65 -6.81 32.42
CA GLY A 388 26.28 -7.10 31.98
C GLY A 388 25.90 -6.31 30.74
N ARG A 389 24.72 -6.58 30.19
CA ARG A 389 24.26 -6.00 28.91
C ARG A 389 24.17 -4.46 28.99
N LEU A 390 23.60 -3.91 30.05
CA LEU A 390 23.49 -2.46 30.25
C LEU A 390 24.86 -1.78 30.44
N ASP A 391 25.77 -2.41 31.17
CA ASP A 391 27.13 -1.92 31.37
C ASP A 391 27.93 -1.92 30.06
N ALA A 392 27.80 -2.98 29.25
CA ALA A 392 28.40 -3.05 27.91
C ALA A 392 27.86 -1.95 26.97
N VAL A 393 26.56 -1.65 26.99
CA VAL A 393 25.95 -0.56 26.22
C VAL A 393 26.44 0.80 26.75
N SER A 394 26.47 1.01 28.07
CA SER A 394 26.98 2.23 28.67
C SER A 394 28.44 2.52 28.27
N ASN A 395 29.30 1.49 28.30
CA ASN A 395 30.70 1.60 27.90
C ASN A 395 30.84 1.86 26.39
N ALA A 396 30.00 1.28 25.55
CA ALA A 396 29.97 1.57 24.12
C ALA A 396 29.57 3.04 23.86
N ILE A 397 28.55 3.56 24.57
CA ILE A 397 28.08 4.95 24.45
C ILE A 397 29.18 5.91 24.91
N LYS A 398 29.81 5.69 26.08
CA LYS A 398 30.91 6.50 26.56
C LYS A 398 32.01 6.61 25.52
N LYS A 399 32.43 5.46 24.98
CA LYS A 399 33.50 5.39 23.98
C LYS A 399 33.15 6.09 22.68
N GLY A 400 31.87 5.96 22.23
CA GLY A 400 31.40 6.54 20.97
C GLY A 400 31.09 8.03 21.04
N SER A 401 30.61 8.52 22.22
CA SER A 401 30.21 9.91 22.43
C SER A 401 31.28 10.79 23.09
N GLY A 402 32.31 10.19 23.64
CA GLY A 402 33.33 10.91 24.45
C GLY A 402 32.81 11.44 25.79
N ARG A 403 31.60 11.03 26.20
CA ARG A 403 30.94 11.46 27.44
C ARG A 403 31.39 10.57 28.61
N ASP A 404 31.59 11.16 29.78
CA ASP A 404 31.93 10.44 30.99
C ASP A 404 30.81 10.52 32.02
N PHE A 405 30.21 9.37 32.32
CA PHE A 405 29.14 9.17 33.30
C PHE A 405 29.26 7.79 33.92
N SER A 406 28.67 7.60 35.08
CA SER A 406 28.51 6.29 35.72
C SER A 406 27.05 5.99 36.00
N VAL A 407 26.66 4.71 35.87
CA VAL A 407 25.31 4.28 36.26
C VAL A 407 25.21 4.30 37.78
N LEU A 408 24.38 5.22 38.30
CA LEU A 408 24.12 5.36 39.73
C LEU A 408 23.15 4.29 40.22
N THR A 409 22.12 4.05 39.45
CA THR A 409 21.09 3.07 39.77
C THR A 409 20.36 2.58 38.51
N TYR A 410 19.88 1.36 38.60
CA TYR A 410 19.08 0.73 37.57
C TYR A 410 17.95 -0.08 38.20
N LYS A 411 16.73 0.10 37.73
CA LYS A 411 15.56 -0.68 38.13
C LYS A 411 14.69 -0.98 36.90
N GLU A 412 14.13 -2.16 36.89
CA GLU A 412 13.19 -2.59 35.85
C GLU A 412 12.05 -3.41 36.45
N HIS A 413 10.87 -3.35 35.83
CA HIS A 413 9.75 -4.22 36.16
C HIS A 413 8.76 -4.32 34.99
N ALA A 414 7.96 -5.36 35.00
CA ALA A 414 6.85 -5.51 34.07
C ALA A 414 5.68 -4.63 34.51
N LEU A 415 4.99 -3.99 33.58
CA LEU A 415 3.81 -3.17 33.85
C LEU A 415 2.53 -4.02 33.98
N GLU A 416 2.50 -5.17 33.29
CA GLU A 416 1.35 -6.07 33.22
C GLU A 416 1.78 -7.52 33.44
N THR A 417 0.83 -8.41 33.70
CA THR A 417 1.07 -9.85 33.80
C THR A 417 0.75 -10.53 32.46
N GLY A 418 1.68 -11.34 31.95
CA GLY A 418 1.48 -12.10 30.71
C GLY A 418 2.66 -12.01 29.74
N SER A 419 2.61 -12.78 28.67
CA SER A 419 3.68 -12.89 27.68
C SER A 419 3.81 -11.66 26.75
N THR A 420 2.81 -10.78 26.73
CA THR A 420 2.76 -9.53 25.96
C THR A 420 2.99 -8.29 26.83
N SER A 421 3.39 -8.47 28.09
CA SER A 421 3.63 -7.39 29.04
C SER A 421 4.72 -6.43 28.55
N HIS A 422 4.50 -5.14 28.78
CA HIS A 422 5.53 -4.13 28.62
C HIS A 422 6.44 -4.11 29.84
N ALA A 423 7.73 -3.95 29.62
CA ALA A 423 8.71 -3.65 30.66
C ALA A 423 8.95 -2.15 30.70
N VAL A 424 9.10 -1.61 31.90
CA VAL A 424 9.62 -0.28 32.14
C VAL A 424 10.95 -0.37 32.87
N ALA A 425 11.92 0.43 32.42
CA ALA A 425 13.22 0.57 33.07
C ALA A 425 13.46 2.02 33.49
N TYR A 426 14.20 2.20 34.57
CA TYR A 426 14.65 3.49 35.09
C TYR A 426 16.14 3.44 35.26
N VAL A 427 16.84 4.45 34.74
CA VAL A 427 18.30 4.60 34.86
C VAL A 427 18.61 5.96 35.48
N GLY A 428 19.39 5.95 36.54
CA GLY A 428 20.05 7.15 37.09
C GLY A 428 21.52 7.17 36.72
N LEU A 429 22.00 8.31 36.21
CA LEU A 429 23.40 8.55 35.86
C LEU A 429 24.00 9.60 36.77
N THR A 430 25.29 9.42 37.13
CA THR A 430 26.14 10.46 37.75
C THR A 430 27.19 10.87 36.74
N TRP A 431 27.31 12.17 36.51
CA TRP A 431 28.21 12.77 35.54
C TRP A 431 29.54 13.19 36.21
N ALA A 432 30.56 13.47 35.40
CA ALA A 432 31.89 13.86 35.91
C ALA A 432 31.87 15.17 36.71
N ASP A 433 30.90 16.05 36.48
CA ASP A 433 30.66 17.29 37.24
C ASP A 433 29.90 17.07 38.55
N GLY A 434 29.48 15.83 38.84
CA GLY A 434 28.73 15.46 40.04
C GLY A 434 27.24 15.60 39.88
N GLU A 435 26.72 16.07 38.73
CA GLU A 435 25.31 16.15 38.47
C GLU A 435 24.69 14.74 38.33
N THR A 436 23.41 14.63 38.66
CA THR A 436 22.64 13.39 38.51
C THR A 436 21.44 13.59 37.62
N THR A 437 21.31 12.73 36.63
CA THR A 437 20.15 12.73 35.72
C THR A 437 19.44 11.38 35.68
N TRP A 438 18.17 11.41 35.41
CA TRP A 438 17.30 10.24 35.38
C TRP A 438 16.62 10.09 34.04
N GLY A 439 16.42 8.84 33.62
CA GLY A 439 15.64 8.51 32.43
C GLY A 439 14.78 7.29 32.65
N ALA A 440 13.70 7.22 31.91
CA ALA A 440 12.79 6.08 31.84
C ALA A 440 12.62 5.62 30.40
N GLY A 441 12.42 4.31 30.23
CA GLY A 441 12.13 3.72 28.92
C GLY A 441 11.14 2.57 29.06
N GLN A 442 10.25 2.45 28.09
CA GLN A 442 9.23 1.39 28.05
C GLN A 442 9.33 0.63 26.72
N HIS A 443 9.25 -0.69 26.77
CA HIS A 443 9.23 -1.56 25.61
C HIS A 443 8.78 -2.98 26.01
N THR A 444 8.31 -3.78 25.05
CA THR A 444 8.02 -5.21 25.26
C THR A 444 9.28 -6.05 25.54
N ASP A 445 10.42 -5.63 25.01
CA ASP A 445 11.74 -6.18 25.34
C ASP A 445 12.39 -5.34 26.45
N ILE A 446 12.75 -6.01 27.55
CA ILE A 446 13.31 -5.38 28.75
C ILE A 446 14.68 -4.72 28.46
N MET A 447 15.45 -5.27 27.53
CA MET A 447 16.75 -4.68 27.16
C MET A 447 16.56 -3.39 26.36
N VAL A 448 15.60 -3.36 25.45
CA VAL A 448 15.25 -2.15 24.70
C VAL A 448 14.69 -1.08 25.65
N ALA A 449 13.85 -1.45 26.61
CA ALA A 449 13.39 -0.54 27.67
C ALA A 449 14.57 0.06 28.45
N SER A 450 15.56 -0.77 28.82
CA SER A 450 16.75 -0.34 29.56
C SER A 450 17.64 0.61 28.73
N VAL A 451 17.84 0.35 27.46
CA VAL A 451 18.59 1.22 26.55
C VAL A 451 17.87 2.56 26.34
N LYS A 452 16.55 2.54 26.17
CA LYS A 452 15.73 3.76 26.11
C LYS A 452 15.84 4.60 27.39
N ALA A 453 15.81 3.96 28.56
CA ALA A 453 15.98 4.64 29.84
C ALA A 453 17.37 5.29 29.97
N LEU A 454 18.42 4.59 29.54
CA LEU A 454 19.77 5.12 29.50
C LEU A 454 19.90 6.33 28.57
N ALA A 455 19.37 6.22 27.34
CA ALA A 455 19.35 7.32 26.38
C ALA A 455 18.57 8.53 26.90
N SER A 456 17.41 8.31 27.53
CA SER A 456 16.61 9.35 28.17
C SER A 456 17.39 10.09 29.29
N ALA A 457 18.13 9.36 30.13
CA ALA A 457 18.94 9.97 31.18
C ALA A 457 20.09 10.83 30.61
N ILE A 458 20.70 10.40 29.49
CA ILE A 458 21.74 11.15 28.79
C ILE A 458 21.15 12.41 28.15
N ASN A 459 20.03 12.30 27.46
CA ASN A 459 19.36 13.44 26.82
C ASN A 459 18.91 14.50 27.84
N ASN A 460 18.44 14.07 29.01
CA ASN A 460 18.05 14.98 30.09
C ASN A 460 19.23 15.81 30.63
N HIS A 461 20.47 15.27 30.62
CA HIS A 461 21.66 16.03 30.93
C HIS A 461 21.98 17.09 29.86
N GLU A 462 21.93 16.69 28.60
CA GLU A 462 22.20 17.60 27.48
C GLU A 462 21.21 18.76 27.43
N TRP A 463 19.92 18.47 27.63
CA TRP A 463 18.87 19.49 27.65
C TRP A 463 19.07 20.50 28.79
N ARG A 464 19.47 20.07 29.99
CA ARG A 464 19.78 20.98 31.10
C ARG A 464 20.95 21.88 30.76
N ARG A 465 22.02 21.34 30.22
CA ARG A 465 23.22 22.12 29.82
C ARG A 465 22.89 23.17 28.75
N GLN A 466 22.02 22.84 27.83
CA GLN A 466 21.56 23.81 26.82
C GLN A 466 20.68 24.90 27.43
N SER A 467 19.80 24.57 28.38
CA SER A 467 18.95 25.56 29.06
C SER A 467 19.69 26.49 30.04
N GLU A 468 20.89 26.14 30.47
CA GLU A 468 21.75 27.01 31.30
C GLU A 468 22.62 27.99 30.48
N LEU A 469 22.62 27.83 29.14
CA LEU A 469 23.37 28.69 28.21
C LEU A 469 22.47 29.82 27.62
N PHE A 470 21.22 29.87 27.99
CA PHE A 470 20.24 30.92 27.68
C PHE A 470 19.70 31.53 28.96
#